data_b3c901e8951b256dc12517f6e4cfe800
#
_entry.id   b3c901e8951b256dc12517f6e4cfe800
#
_cell.length_a   1.000
_cell.length_b   1.000
_cell.length_c   1.000
_cell.angle_alpha   90.00
_cell.angle_beta   90.00
_cell.angle_gamma   90.00
#
_symmetry.space_group_name_H-M   'P 1'
#
loop_
_entity.id
_entity.type
_entity.pdbx_description
1 polymer ?
#
loop_
_entity_poly.entity_id
_entity_poly.type
_entity_poly.pdbx_seq_one_letter_code
_entity_poly.pdbx_strand_id
1 'polypeptide(L)' 'MKKILFVCHGNICRSPMAEYVMKDLAARAGRSHEFHIASAAVSREELGNPVYPPARRELARHGIRCDGHAAHQITW' A
#
# COMPACT_ATOMS: atom_id res chain seq x y z
N MET A 1 9.00 15.12 -8.60
CA MET A 1 8.19 14.01 -8.09
C MET A 1 8.50 13.75 -6.62
N LYS A 2 7.47 13.58 -5.82
CA LYS A 2 7.63 13.25 -4.41
C LYS A 2 7.51 11.76 -4.22
N LYS A 3 8.41 11.18 -3.42
CA LYS A 3 8.40 9.75 -3.10
C LYS A 3 7.92 9.56 -1.67
N ILE A 4 6.90 8.72 -1.49
CA ILE A 4 6.31 8.43 -0.18
C ILE A 4 6.39 6.92 0.06
N LEU A 5 6.98 6.53 1.18
CA LEU A 5 7.08 5.13 1.56
C LEU A 5 6.39 4.92 2.90
N PHE A 6 5.37 4.07 2.93
CA PHE A 6 4.72 3.65 4.16
C PHE A 6 5.34 2.35 4.64
N VAL A 7 5.67 2.26 5.91
CA VAL A 7 6.36 1.11 6.47
C VAL A 7 5.58 0.58 7.68
N CYS A 8 5.40 -0.75 7.73
CA CYS A 8 4.88 -1.39 8.93
C CYS A 8 5.58 -2.74 9.11
N HIS A 9 5.19 -3.51 10.13
CA HIS A 9 5.87 -4.76 10.43
C HIS A 9 5.81 -5.75 9.27
N GLY A 10 4.62 -6.11 8.81
CA GLY A 10 4.42 -7.18 7.83
C GLY A 10 4.11 -6.74 6.40
N ASN A 11 3.78 -5.47 6.17
CA ASN A 11 3.37 -4.95 4.87
C ASN A 11 2.14 -5.67 4.28
N ILE A 12 1.21 -6.10 5.13
CA ILE A 12 -0.04 -6.72 4.67
C ILE A 12 -1.29 -6.00 5.14
N CYS A 13 -1.21 -5.08 6.08
CA CYS A 13 -2.37 -4.39 6.63
C CYS A 13 -2.20 -2.87 6.59
N ARG A 14 -1.51 -2.30 7.59
CA ARG A 14 -1.47 -0.84 7.76
C ARG A 14 -0.75 -0.11 6.64
N SER A 15 0.45 -0.54 6.26
CA SER A 15 1.20 0.16 5.23
C SER A 15 0.59 0.01 3.84
N PRO A 16 0.11 -1.18 3.41
CA PRO A 16 -0.56 -1.24 2.11
C PRO A 16 -1.89 -0.49 2.10
N MET A 17 -2.65 -0.46 3.22
CA MET A 17 -3.85 0.37 3.27
C MET A 17 -3.50 1.84 3.06
N ALA A 18 -2.47 2.34 3.74
CA ALA A 18 -2.03 3.72 3.59
C ALA A 18 -1.57 3.99 2.15
N GLU A 19 -0.83 3.07 1.57
CA GLU A 19 -0.37 3.19 0.18
C GLU A 19 -1.54 3.34 -0.79
N TYR A 20 -2.50 2.43 -0.73
CA TYR A 20 -3.60 2.43 -1.70
C TYR A 20 -4.59 3.57 -1.46
N VAL A 21 -4.83 3.96 -0.21
CA VAL A 21 -5.65 5.14 0.08
C VAL A 21 -4.98 6.40 -0.47
N MET A 22 -3.67 6.55 -0.28
CA MET A 22 -2.94 7.72 -0.79
C MET A 22 -2.94 7.75 -2.32
N LYS A 23 -2.76 6.60 -2.96
CA LYS A 23 -2.84 6.51 -4.42
C LYS A 23 -4.21 6.93 -4.93
N ASP A 24 -5.28 6.50 -4.26
CA ASP A 24 -6.63 6.86 -4.62
C ASP A 24 -6.87 8.37 -4.46
N LEU A 25 -6.42 8.94 -3.35
CA LEU A 25 -6.56 10.38 -3.12
C LEU A 25 -5.80 11.20 -4.16
N ALA A 26 -4.57 10.78 -4.50
CA ALA A 26 -3.79 11.47 -5.51
C ALA A 26 -4.47 11.41 -6.88
N ALA A 27 -5.03 10.25 -7.23
CA ALA A 27 -5.74 10.09 -8.49
C ALA A 27 -7.01 10.95 -8.54
N ARG A 28 -7.78 11.00 -7.44
CA ARG A 28 -8.99 11.83 -7.37
C ARG A 28 -8.67 13.32 -7.47
N ALA A 29 -7.52 13.73 -6.97
CA ALA A 29 -7.08 15.12 -7.07
C ALA A 29 -6.44 15.44 -8.43
N GLY A 30 -6.29 14.44 -9.32
CA GLY A 30 -5.64 14.63 -10.60
C GLY A 30 -4.12 14.81 -10.49
N ARG A 31 -3.51 14.32 -9.39
CA ARG A 31 -2.11 14.56 -9.08
C ARG A 31 -1.27 13.29 -8.96
N SER A 32 -1.76 12.16 -9.48
CA SER A 32 -1.05 10.89 -9.35
C SER A 32 0.37 10.93 -9.94
N HIS A 33 0.57 11.73 -10.98
CA HIS A 33 1.89 11.88 -11.62
C HIS A 33 2.92 12.64 -10.76
N GLU A 34 2.47 13.31 -9.69
CA GLU A 34 3.37 14.07 -8.81
C GLU A 34 3.95 13.22 -7.68
N PHE A 35 3.44 11.98 -7.50
CA PHE A 35 3.83 11.15 -6.37
C PHE A 35 4.24 9.75 -6.83
N HIS A 36 5.29 9.23 -6.23
CA HIS A 36 5.62 7.82 -6.27
C HIS A 36 5.32 7.25 -4.87
N ILE A 37 4.30 6.42 -4.77
CA ILE A 37 3.77 5.93 -3.48
C ILE A 37 3.99 4.44 -3.39
N ALA A 38 4.61 3.99 -2.29
CA ALA A 38 4.91 2.58 -2.09
C ALA A 38 4.77 2.22 -0.61
N SER A 39 4.84 0.93 -0.31
CA SER A 39 4.88 0.45 1.07
C SER A 39 5.85 -0.71 1.18
N ALA A 40 6.34 -0.98 2.39
CA ALA A 40 7.30 -2.05 2.63
C ALA A 40 7.20 -2.53 4.08
N ALA A 41 7.77 -3.70 4.35
CA ALA A 41 7.80 -4.31 5.67
C ALA A 41 9.19 -4.20 6.29
N VAL A 42 9.26 -4.12 7.63
CA VAL A 42 10.53 -4.26 8.33
C VAL A 42 10.89 -5.73 8.58
N SER A 43 9.91 -6.64 8.60
CA SER A 43 10.13 -8.07 8.82
C SER A 43 9.99 -8.86 7.53
N ARG A 44 10.37 -10.15 7.59
CA ARG A 44 10.23 -11.09 6.46
C ARG A 44 9.04 -12.02 6.61
N GLU A 45 8.27 -11.91 7.69
CA GLU A 45 7.24 -12.89 8.03
C GLU A 45 6.17 -13.07 6.96
N GLU A 46 5.83 -11.98 6.28
CA GLU A 46 4.73 -11.97 5.31
C GLU A 46 5.19 -11.74 3.86
N LEU A 47 6.47 -11.97 3.57
CA LEU A 47 6.99 -11.73 2.21
C LEU A 47 6.18 -12.49 1.16
N GLY A 48 5.76 -11.76 0.12
CA GLY A 48 4.98 -12.32 -0.97
C GLY A 48 3.50 -12.39 -0.72
N ASN A 49 3.03 -12.17 0.50
CA ASN A 49 1.62 -12.27 0.84
C ASN A 49 0.82 -11.05 0.35
N PRO A 50 -0.45 -11.26 -0.05
CA PRO A 50 -1.32 -10.15 -0.43
C PRO A 50 -1.77 -9.35 0.78
N VAL A 51 -2.52 -8.28 0.53
CA VAL A 51 -3.11 -7.49 1.61
C VAL A 51 -3.97 -8.39 2.50
N TYR A 52 -3.86 -8.20 3.82
CA TYR A 52 -4.63 -8.94 4.82
C TYR A 52 -6.12 -8.87 4.46
N PRO A 53 -6.83 -10.02 4.41
CA PRO A 53 -8.21 -10.05 3.89
C PRO A 53 -9.19 -9.05 4.48
N PRO A 54 -9.25 -8.83 5.82
CA PRO A 54 -10.13 -7.78 6.36
C PRO A 54 -9.77 -6.39 5.87
N ALA A 55 -8.48 -6.06 5.73
CA ALA A 55 -8.05 -4.76 5.20
C ALA A 55 -8.43 -4.63 3.73
N ARG A 56 -8.26 -5.70 2.96
CA ARG A 56 -8.64 -5.72 1.55
C ARG A 56 -10.13 -5.49 1.38
N ARG A 57 -10.95 -6.13 2.22
CA ARG A 57 -12.40 -5.93 2.18
C ARG A 57 -12.79 -4.49 2.49
N GLU A 58 -12.12 -3.88 3.47
CA GLU A 58 -12.39 -2.48 3.82
C GLU A 58 -12.02 -1.53 2.69
N LEU A 59 -10.88 -1.75 2.04
CA LEU A 59 -10.50 -0.97 0.86
C LEU A 59 -11.52 -1.12 -0.25
N ALA A 60 -11.99 -2.34 -0.51
CA ALA A 60 -12.96 -2.62 -1.55
C ALA A 60 -14.30 -1.90 -1.28
N ARG A 61 -14.70 -1.77 -0.03
CA ARG A 61 -15.92 -1.03 0.35
C ARG A 61 -15.84 0.44 -0.04
N HIS A 62 -14.64 0.98 -0.16
CA HIS A 62 -14.40 2.36 -0.60
C HIS A 62 -14.02 2.44 -2.08
N GLY A 63 -14.20 1.35 -2.83
CA GLY A 63 -13.89 1.32 -4.25
C GLY A 63 -12.40 1.27 -4.56
N ILE A 64 -11.57 0.87 -3.61
CA ILE A 64 -10.12 0.83 -3.76
C ILE A 64 -9.66 -0.61 -3.98
N ARG A 65 -8.95 -0.86 -5.07
CA ARG A 65 -8.45 -2.19 -5.43
C ARG A 65 -6.97 -2.30 -5.07
N CYS A 66 -6.60 -3.45 -4.51
CA CYS A 66 -5.21 -3.73 -4.12
C CYS A 66 -4.76 -5.11 -4.58
N ASP A 67 -5.28 -5.58 -5.71
CA ASP A 67 -5.10 -6.95 -6.18
C ASP A 67 -3.65 -7.30 -6.50
N GLY A 68 -2.85 -6.33 -6.91
CA GLY A 68 -1.47 -6.58 -7.31
C GLY A 68 -0.45 -6.50 -6.17
N HIS A 69 -0.91 -6.27 -4.94
CA HIS A 69 0.03 -6.09 -3.83
C HIS A 69 0.62 -7.42 -3.36
N ALA A 70 1.92 -7.44 -3.12
CA ALA A 70 2.63 -8.52 -2.44
C ALA A 70 3.59 -7.89 -1.44
N ALA A 71 3.58 -8.37 -0.19
CA ALA A 71 4.42 -7.81 0.86
C ALA A 71 5.91 -7.95 0.49
N HIS A 72 6.68 -6.91 0.73
CA HIS A 72 8.12 -6.93 0.49
C HIS A 72 8.85 -6.18 1.59
N GLN A 73 10.08 -6.59 1.85
CA GLN A 73 10.90 -5.99 2.88
C GLN A 73 11.50 -4.68 2.40
N ILE A 74 11.62 -3.72 3.31
CA ILE A 74 12.26 -2.44 2.99
C ILE A 74 13.72 -2.68 2.59
N THR A 75 14.17 -1.99 1.56
CA THR A 75 15.56 -2.03 1.11
C THR A 75 16.08 -0.60 1.02
N TRP A 76 17.36 -0.45 1.30
CA TRP A 76 18.04 0.85 1.31
C TRP A 76 19.00 1.00 0.12
#